data_37bfd89d31466b805889482e161134a1
#
_entry.id   37bfd89d31466b805889482e161134a1
#
_cell.length_a   1.000
_cell.length_b   1.000
_cell.length_c   1.000
_cell.angle_alpha   90.00
_cell.angle_beta   90.00
_cell.angle_gamma   90.00
#
_symmetry.space_group_name_H-M   'P 1'
#
loop_
_entity.id
_entity.type
_entity.pdbx_description
1 polymer ?
#
loop_
_entity_poly.entity_id
_entity_poly.type
_entity_poly.pdbx_seq_one_letter_code
_entity_poly.pdbx_strand_id
1 'polypeptide(L)'
;MHYNKELIIKNINDGETFLGIEFGSTRIKAVLILEDGTPVAQGSHIWEKRLEHNIWTYHMDDIITGLQDCYQSLCKDILDKYDSQLTCLKGLGISAMMHGYLAFDKDNNLLVPFRTWRNTTTGEAANVLTNAFGFNIPERWSIAHLYQAVLNNEEHVNRIA
;
A
#
# COMPACT_ATOMS: atom_id res chain seq x y z
N MET A 1 6.85 -2.93 30.38
CA MET A 1 7.28 -4.30 30.73
C MET A 1 8.53 -4.61 29.90
N HIS A 2 9.62 -5.08 30.48
CA HIS A 2 10.76 -5.54 29.67
C HIS A 2 10.52 -7.01 29.35
N TYR A 3 10.19 -7.28 28.07
CA TYR A 3 10.13 -8.66 27.56
C TYR A 3 11.55 -9.22 27.48
N ASN A 4 11.78 -10.37 28.14
CA ASN A 4 13.01 -11.11 27.92
C ASN A 4 12.93 -11.86 26.57
N LYS A 5 14.09 -12.27 26.04
CA LYS A 5 14.18 -12.93 24.72
C LYS A 5 13.34 -14.20 24.66
N GLU A 6 13.27 -15.00 25.71
CA GLU A 6 12.50 -16.24 25.77
C GLU A 6 10.99 -16.01 25.64
N LEU A 7 10.48 -14.96 26.28
CA LEU A 7 9.06 -14.60 26.18
C LEU A 7 8.71 -14.09 24.78
N ILE A 8 9.60 -13.36 24.11
CA ILE A 8 9.43 -12.95 22.72
C ILE A 8 9.37 -14.17 21.80
N ILE A 9 10.30 -15.10 21.94
CA ILE A 9 10.33 -16.36 21.18
C ILE A 9 9.03 -17.13 21.38
N LYS A 10 8.57 -17.25 22.62
CA LYS A 10 7.31 -17.91 22.92
C LYS A 10 6.13 -17.25 22.21
N ASN A 11 6.02 -15.92 22.26
CA ASN A 11 4.94 -15.18 21.59
C ASN A 11 4.97 -15.37 20.04
N ILE A 12 6.17 -15.39 19.42
CA ILE A 12 6.32 -15.65 17.99
C ILE A 12 5.83 -17.07 17.66
N ASN A 13 6.28 -18.07 18.41
CA ASN A 13 5.95 -19.47 18.14
C ASN A 13 4.47 -19.79 18.41
N ASP A 14 3.86 -19.16 19.39
CA ASP A 14 2.45 -19.33 19.74
C ASP A 14 1.50 -18.48 18.86
N GLY A 15 2.05 -17.62 17.97
CA GLY A 15 1.26 -16.74 17.12
C GLY A 15 0.62 -15.56 17.85
N GLU A 16 1.11 -15.21 19.05
CA GLU A 16 0.61 -14.10 19.85
C GLU A 16 1.26 -12.75 19.47
N THR A 17 1.49 -12.55 18.15
CA THR A 17 2.08 -11.35 17.60
C THR A 17 1.19 -10.72 16.54
N PHE A 18 1.38 -9.42 16.27
CA PHE A 18 0.65 -8.66 15.28
C PHE A 18 1.63 -8.12 14.23
N LEU A 19 1.22 -8.18 12.97
CA LEU A 19 1.99 -7.66 11.85
C LEU A 19 1.34 -6.39 11.30
N GLY A 20 2.08 -5.28 11.30
CA GLY A 20 1.73 -4.06 10.57
C GLY A 20 2.49 -3.96 9.26
N ILE A 21 1.81 -3.70 8.15
CA ILE A 21 2.43 -3.44 6.85
C ILE A 21 2.03 -2.05 6.36
N GLU A 22 3.02 -1.24 5.96
CA GLU A 22 2.81 0.09 5.39
C GLU A 22 3.28 0.12 3.93
N PHE A 23 2.39 0.43 3.00
CA PHE A 23 2.73 0.79 1.63
C PHE A 23 2.97 2.30 1.54
N GLY A 24 4.19 2.72 1.89
CA GLY A 24 4.58 4.13 1.85
C GLY A 24 5.03 4.59 0.47
N SER A 25 5.18 5.89 0.28
CA SER A 25 5.53 6.48 -1.02
C SER A 25 6.97 6.20 -1.50
N THR A 26 7.83 5.71 -0.61
CA THR A 26 9.26 5.45 -0.89
C THR A 26 9.68 4.04 -0.59
N ARG A 27 8.93 3.34 0.23
CA ARG A 27 9.22 1.96 0.65
C ARG A 27 7.98 1.27 1.19
N ILE A 28 7.98 -0.04 1.13
CA ILE A 28 7.10 -0.89 1.92
C ILE A 28 7.83 -1.19 3.23
N LYS A 29 7.12 -1.17 4.35
CA LYS A 29 7.65 -1.52 5.67
C LYS A 29 6.75 -2.56 6.31
N ALA A 30 7.36 -3.47 7.06
CA ALA A 30 6.67 -4.43 7.90
C ALA A 30 7.26 -4.37 9.31
N VAL A 31 6.40 -4.41 10.32
CA VAL A 31 6.81 -4.43 11.73
C VAL A 31 6.00 -5.49 12.44
N LEU A 32 6.69 -6.41 13.11
CA LEU A 32 6.08 -7.37 14.03
C LEU A 32 6.10 -6.77 15.43
N ILE A 33 4.96 -6.78 16.10
CA ILE A 33 4.80 -6.22 17.45
C ILE A 33 4.16 -7.23 18.39
N LEU A 34 4.39 -7.06 19.67
CA LEU A 34 3.66 -7.73 20.74
C LEU A 34 2.34 -7.00 21.05
N GLU A 35 1.51 -7.57 21.92
CA GLU A 35 0.20 -7.04 22.27
C GLU A 35 0.24 -5.61 22.86
N ASP A 36 1.32 -5.25 23.55
CA ASP A 36 1.52 -3.91 24.11
C ASP A 36 2.10 -2.89 23.12
N GLY A 37 2.28 -3.28 21.84
CA GLY A 37 2.87 -2.45 20.79
C GLY A 37 4.40 -2.48 20.74
N THR A 38 5.07 -3.27 21.58
CA THR A 38 6.54 -3.41 21.54
C THR A 38 7.00 -4.01 20.22
N PRO A 39 7.82 -3.31 19.40
CA PRO A 39 8.35 -3.85 18.17
C PRO A 39 9.41 -4.91 18.43
N VAL A 40 9.31 -6.06 17.78
CA VAL A 40 10.25 -7.18 17.92
C VAL A 40 11.06 -7.44 16.66
N ALA A 41 10.48 -7.25 15.49
CA ALA A 41 11.18 -7.43 14.22
C ALA A 41 10.65 -6.46 13.18
N GLN A 42 11.45 -6.23 12.11
CA GLN A 42 11.08 -5.36 11.02
C GLN A 42 11.64 -5.84 9.68
N GLY A 43 10.93 -5.48 8.62
CA GLY A 43 11.37 -5.68 7.25
C GLY A 43 11.08 -4.44 6.41
N SER A 44 11.76 -4.29 5.29
CA SER A 44 11.46 -3.22 4.35
C SER A 44 11.93 -3.55 2.94
N HIS A 45 11.23 -2.95 1.97
CA HIS A 45 11.62 -2.94 0.56
C HIS A 45 11.53 -1.50 0.04
N ILE A 46 12.57 -1.02 -0.64
CA ILE A 46 12.59 0.30 -1.29
C ILE A 46 12.12 0.09 -2.72
N TRP A 47 11.04 0.75 -3.09
CA TRP A 47 10.55 0.68 -4.46
C TRP A 47 10.86 1.93 -5.28
N GLU A 48 10.94 1.74 -6.58
CA GLU A 48 11.22 2.81 -7.52
C GLU A 48 9.96 3.62 -7.83
N LYS A 49 10.17 4.91 -8.02
CA LYS A 49 9.15 5.81 -8.54
C LYS A 49 9.32 5.85 -10.06
N ARG A 50 8.24 5.61 -10.78
CA ARG A 50 8.26 5.61 -12.25
C ARG A 50 7.48 6.78 -12.80
N LEU A 51 8.08 7.50 -13.74
CA LEU A 51 7.40 8.49 -14.56
C LEU A 51 7.35 7.96 -15.99
N GLU A 52 6.20 7.46 -16.41
CA GLU A 52 5.98 6.87 -17.72
C GLU A 52 4.89 7.65 -18.46
N HIS A 53 5.17 8.07 -19.68
CA HIS A 53 4.24 8.87 -20.49
C HIS A 53 3.64 10.08 -19.73
N ASN A 54 4.47 10.75 -18.92
CA ASN A 54 4.09 11.85 -18.02
C ASN A 54 3.12 11.46 -16.89
N ILE A 55 3.00 10.17 -16.56
CA ILE A 55 2.19 9.67 -15.44
C ILE A 55 3.13 9.09 -14.38
N TRP A 56 3.02 9.59 -13.15
CA TRP A 56 3.64 8.97 -11.99
C TRP A 56 2.88 7.69 -11.63
N THR A 57 3.54 6.55 -11.75
CA THR A 57 2.94 5.22 -11.59
C THR A 57 3.78 4.30 -10.70
N TYR A 58 3.19 3.16 -10.32
CA TYR A 58 3.85 1.96 -9.84
C TYR A 58 3.29 0.78 -10.64
N HIS A 59 4.13 -0.19 -10.99
CA HIS A 59 3.66 -1.42 -11.59
C HIS A 59 3.12 -2.38 -10.53
N MET A 60 2.06 -3.12 -10.83
CA MET A 60 1.48 -4.08 -9.89
C MET A 60 2.48 -5.17 -9.51
N ASP A 61 3.30 -5.62 -10.46
CA ASP A 61 4.35 -6.62 -10.20
C ASP A 61 5.40 -6.09 -9.20
N ASP A 62 5.79 -4.81 -9.30
CA ASP A 62 6.71 -4.19 -8.35
C ASP A 62 6.09 -4.13 -6.94
N ILE A 63 4.78 -3.88 -6.84
CA ILE A 63 4.05 -3.86 -5.56
C ILE A 63 4.05 -5.24 -4.92
N ILE A 64 3.73 -6.29 -5.69
CA ILE A 64 3.68 -7.66 -5.20
C ILE A 64 5.09 -8.16 -4.83
N THR A 65 6.07 -7.97 -5.70
CA THR A 65 7.47 -8.34 -5.44
C THR A 65 8.00 -7.60 -4.21
N GLY A 66 7.73 -6.30 -4.12
CA GLY A 66 8.16 -5.49 -2.98
C GLY A 66 7.53 -5.91 -1.66
N LEU A 67 6.26 -6.35 -1.67
CA LEU A 67 5.61 -6.93 -0.49
C LEU A 67 6.29 -8.24 -0.08
N GLN A 68 6.57 -9.12 -1.03
CA GLN A 68 7.26 -10.39 -0.79
C GLN A 68 8.65 -10.17 -0.20
N ASP A 69 9.45 -9.29 -0.78
CA ASP A 69 10.80 -8.94 -0.30
C ASP A 69 10.75 -8.33 1.10
N CYS A 70 9.79 -7.44 1.35
CA CYS A 70 9.59 -6.82 2.66
C CYS A 70 9.27 -7.87 3.73
N TYR A 71 8.39 -8.82 3.41
CA TYR A 71 8.04 -9.92 4.32
C TYR A 71 9.22 -10.88 4.54
N GLN A 72 9.97 -11.24 3.49
CA GLN A 72 11.18 -12.05 3.61
C GLN A 72 12.23 -11.36 4.49
N SER A 73 12.42 -10.04 4.32
CA SER A 73 13.30 -9.24 5.17
C SER A 73 12.87 -9.28 6.65
N LEU A 74 11.57 -9.21 6.93
CA LEU A 74 11.03 -9.37 8.28
C LEU A 74 11.32 -10.77 8.84
N CYS A 75 11.04 -11.82 8.07
CA CYS A 75 11.30 -13.21 8.49
C CYS A 75 12.79 -13.45 8.79
N LYS A 76 13.66 -12.84 7.97
CA LYS A 76 15.12 -12.90 8.21
C LYS A 76 15.49 -12.18 9.52
N ASP A 77 14.94 -11.01 9.82
CA ASP A 77 15.20 -10.28 11.06
C ASP A 77 14.75 -11.07 12.31
N ILE A 78 13.61 -11.80 12.19
CA ILE A 78 13.14 -12.72 13.23
C ILE A 78 14.13 -13.86 13.46
N LEU A 79 14.55 -14.50 12.37
CA LEU A 79 15.51 -15.61 12.45
C LEU A 79 16.84 -15.17 13.06
N ASP A 80 17.39 -14.06 12.59
CA ASP A 80 18.68 -13.53 13.04
C ASP A 80 18.66 -13.13 14.53
N LYS A 81 17.54 -12.58 15.03
CA LYS A 81 17.41 -12.14 16.42
C LYS A 81 17.02 -13.24 17.40
N TYR A 82 16.11 -14.11 16.96
CA TYR A 82 15.40 -15.02 17.86
C TYR A 82 15.56 -16.50 17.53
N ASP A 83 16.22 -16.84 16.43
CA ASP A 83 16.32 -18.22 15.92
C ASP A 83 14.95 -18.90 15.82
N SER A 84 13.95 -18.14 15.35
CA SER A 84 12.55 -18.53 15.25
C SER A 84 11.99 -18.26 13.88
N GLN A 85 10.86 -18.91 13.56
CA GLN A 85 10.14 -18.73 12.30
C GLN A 85 8.73 -18.22 12.58
N LEU A 86 8.29 -17.24 11.78
CA LEU A 86 6.92 -16.73 11.85
C LEU A 86 5.99 -17.65 11.05
N THR A 87 5.16 -18.42 11.73
CA THR A 87 4.21 -19.36 11.11
C THR A 87 2.75 -18.97 11.25
N CYS A 88 2.44 -18.15 12.25
CA CYS A 88 1.09 -17.65 12.51
C CYS A 88 1.13 -16.27 13.17
N LEU A 89 0.01 -15.57 13.09
CA LEU A 89 -0.17 -14.22 13.63
C LEU A 89 -1.52 -14.15 14.37
N LYS A 90 -1.59 -13.36 15.41
CA LYS A 90 -2.85 -13.02 16.08
C LYS A 90 -3.67 -12.01 15.25
N GLY A 91 -2.99 -11.16 14.52
CA GLY A 91 -3.64 -10.19 13.65
C GLY A 91 -2.70 -9.53 12.65
N LEU A 92 -3.29 -8.97 11.59
CA LEU A 92 -2.61 -8.24 10.54
C LEU A 92 -3.31 -6.90 10.32
N GLY A 93 -2.54 -5.82 10.23
CA GLY A 93 -3.01 -4.50 9.83
C GLY A 93 -2.25 -3.97 8.62
N ILE A 94 -2.98 -3.35 7.68
CA ILE A 94 -2.38 -2.73 6.50
C ILE A 94 -2.68 -1.24 6.50
N SER A 95 -1.64 -0.43 6.25
CA SER A 95 -1.73 0.99 5.93
C SER A 95 -1.17 1.22 4.53
N ALA A 96 -1.78 2.12 3.78
CA ALA A 96 -1.33 2.43 2.42
C ALA A 96 -1.42 3.93 2.14
N MET A 97 -0.70 4.36 1.10
CA MET A 97 -0.86 5.70 0.56
C MET A 97 -2.33 5.94 0.21
N MET A 98 -2.87 7.05 0.69
CA MET A 98 -4.19 7.49 0.29
C MET A 98 -4.13 8.20 -1.06
N HIS A 99 -5.26 8.25 -1.75
CA HIS A 99 -5.44 8.91 -3.04
C HIS A 99 -4.74 8.19 -4.20
N GLY A 100 -5.09 8.62 -5.40
CA GLY A 100 -4.67 8.01 -6.63
C GLY A 100 -5.81 7.22 -7.28
N TYR A 101 -5.52 6.57 -8.40
CA TYR A 101 -6.54 5.94 -9.24
C TYR A 101 -6.08 4.58 -9.74
N LEU A 102 -6.82 3.56 -9.35
CA LEU A 102 -6.71 2.18 -9.83
C LEU A 102 -8.08 1.77 -10.35
N ALA A 103 -8.18 1.43 -11.60
CA ALA A 103 -9.43 1.01 -12.25
C ALA A 103 -9.29 -0.44 -12.72
N PHE A 104 -10.22 -1.28 -12.30
CA PHE A 104 -10.26 -2.70 -12.63
C PHE A 104 -11.54 -3.05 -13.38
N ASP A 105 -11.45 -4.06 -14.24
CA ASP A 105 -12.63 -4.70 -14.83
C ASP A 105 -13.21 -5.77 -13.90
N LYS A 106 -14.32 -6.38 -14.32
CA LYS A 106 -15.01 -7.46 -13.59
C LYS A 106 -14.15 -8.70 -13.33
N ASP A 107 -13.07 -8.88 -14.08
CA ASP A 107 -12.15 -10.02 -13.98
C ASP A 107 -10.89 -9.63 -13.19
N ASN A 108 -10.89 -8.46 -12.52
CA ASN A 108 -9.78 -7.87 -11.75
C ASN A 108 -8.54 -7.54 -12.59
N ASN A 109 -8.69 -7.32 -13.90
CA ASN A 109 -7.58 -6.80 -14.71
C ASN A 109 -7.48 -5.29 -14.55
N LEU A 110 -6.26 -4.78 -14.32
CA LEU A 110 -5.99 -3.35 -14.29
C LEU A 110 -6.18 -2.76 -15.69
N LEU A 111 -7.08 -1.78 -15.81
CA LEU A 111 -7.50 -1.22 -17.10
C LEU A 111 -6.56 -0.14 -17.64
N VAL A 112 -5.92 0.62 -16.73
CA VAL A 112 -4.97 1.69 -17.04
C VAL A 112 -3.84 1.67 -16.03
N PRO A 113 -2.65 2.23 -16.35
CA PRO A 113 -1.58 2.36 -15.36
C PRO A 113 -2.04 3.05 -14.09
N PHE A 114 -1.57 2.60 -12.94
CA PHE A 114 -1.86 3.23 -11.66
C PHE A 114 -1.46 4.72 -11.70
N ARG A 115 -2.43 5.62 -11.54
CA ARG A 115 -2.20 7.07 -11.43
C ARG A 115 -2.03 7.43 -9.97
N THR A 116 -0.80 7.67 -9.54
CA THR A 116 -0.50 7.96 -8.13
C THR A 116 -0.98 9.36 -7.72
N TRP A 117 -1.00 9.63 -6.42
CA TRP A 117 -1.35 10.93 -5.84
C TRP A 117 -0.49 12.11 -6.33
N ARG A 118 0.64 11.83 -7.02
CA ARG A 118 1.56 12.84 -7.56
C ARG A 118 1.10 13.44 -8.87
N ASN A 119 0.13 12.81 -9.54
CA ASN A 119 -0.39 13.30 -10.81
C ASN A 119 -1.29 14.51 -10.58
N THR A 120 -1.03 15.58 -11.35
CA THR A 120 -1.77 16.84 -11.33
C THR A 120 -2.49 17.07 -12.67
N THR A 121 -3.01 16.01 -13.27
CA THR A 121 -3.63 16.04 -14.61
C THR A 121 -5.16 16.14 -14.57
N THR A 122 -5.74 16.42 -13.41
CA THR A 122 -7.18 16.35 -13.15
C THR A 122 -7.76 17.70 -12.73
N GLY A 123 -7.10 18.82 -13.07
CA GLY A 123 -7.50 20.15 -12.66
C GLY A 123 -8.90 20.55 -13.12
N GLU A 124 -9.27 20.22 -14.38
CA GLU A 124 -10.60 20.48 -14.91
C GLU A 124 -11.68 19.73 -14.12
N ALA A 125 -11.52 18.43 -13.95
CA ALA A 125 -12.44 17.60 -13.18
C ALA A 125 -12.55 18.06 -11.73
N ALA A 126 -11.43 18.38 -11.08
CA ALA A 126 -11.41 18.87 -9.71
C ALA A 126 -12.21 20.17 -9.55
N ASN A 127 -12.07 21.11 -10.48
CA ASN A 127 -12.81 22.37 -10.48
C ASN A 127 -14.32 22.14 -10.68
N VAL A 128 -14.71 21.32 -11.65
CA VAL A 128 -16.13 21.02 -11.92
C VAL A 128 -16.76 20.36 -10.71
N LEU A 129 -16.12 19.36 -10.13
CA LEU A 129 -16.64 18.63 -8.96
C LEU A 129 -16.68 19.52 -7.72
N THR A 130 -15.68 20.37 -7.49
CA THR A 130 -15.66 21.32 -6.39
C THR A 130 -16.87 22.27 -6.45
N ASN A 131 -17.17 22.79 -7.64
CA ASN A 131 -18.31 23.66 -7.83
C ASN A 131 -19.66 22.92 -7.67
N ALA A 132 -19.75 21.71 -8.20
CA ALA A 132 -20.98 20.90 -8.15
C ALA A 132 -21.32 20.47 -6.71
N PHE A 133 -20.32 20.14 -5.91
CA PHE A 133 -20.53 19.67 -4.53
C PHE A 133 -20.48 20.77 -3.47
N GLY A 134 -20.02 21.98 -3.83
CA GLY A 134 -19.76 23.04 -2.86
C GLY A 134 -18.68 22.67 -1.84
N PHE A 135 -17.79 21.76 -2.20
CA PHE A 135 -16.75 21.20 -1.35
C PHE A 135 -15.47 21.01 -2.16
N ASN A 136 -14.32 21.37 -1.57
CA ASN A 136 -13.04 21.26 -2.26
C ASN A 136 -12.68 19.80 -2.60
N ILE A 137 -12.59 19.51 -3.89
CA ILE A 137 -12.14 18.21 -4.42
C ILE A 137 -10.71 18.36 -4.95
N PRO A 138 -9.70 17.84 -4.23
CA PRO A 138 -8.31 17.90 -4.68
C PRO A 138 -8.07 17.05 -5.93
N GLU A 139 -7.17 17.51 -6.81
CA GLU A 139 -6.79 16.80 -8.03
C GLU A 139 -6.32 15.36 -7.81
N ARG A 140 -5.67 15.08 -6.68
CA ARG A 140 -5.15 13.75 -6.34
C ARG A 140 -6.21 12.72 -5.95
N TRP A 141 -7.46 13.11 -5.77
CA TRP A 141 -8.52 12.20 -5.36
C TRP A 141 -8.97 11.30 -6.51
N SER A 142 -9.33 10.04 -6.17
CA SER A 142 -9.79 9.05 -7.14
C SER A 142 -10.98 9.54 -7.95
N ILE A 143 -11.92 10.27 -7.33
CA ILE A 143 -13.07 10.84 -8.02
C ILE A 143 -12.67 11.87 -9.08
N ALA A 144 -11.65 12.70 -8.81
CA ALA A 144 -11.13 13.67 -9.79
C ALA A 144 -10.49 12.94 -10.99
N HIS A 145 -9.71 11.87 -10.73
CA HIS A 145 -9.14 11.05 -11.79
C HIS A 145 -10.20 10.35 -12.63
N LEU A 146 -11.22 9.77 -11.99
CA LEU A 146 -12.32 9.11 -12.71
C LEU A 146 -13.09 10.13 -13.56
N TYR A 147 -13.45 11.26 -12.99
CA TYR A 147 -14.21 12.27 -13.73
C TYR A 147 -13.39 12.89 -14.87
N GLN A 148 -12.08 13.07 -14.69
CA GLN A 148 -11.21 13.50 -15.79
C GLN A 148 -11.17 12.46 -16.92
N ALA A 149 -11.13 11.18 -16.57
CA ALA A 149 -11.22 10.11 -17.58
C ALA A 149 -12.55 10.13 -18.35
N VAL A 150 -13.66 10.46 -17.67
CA VAL A 150 -14.97 10.68 -18.31
C VAL A 150 -14.92 11.89 -19.26
N LEU A 151 -14.38 13.02 -18.82
CA LEU A 151 -14.25 14.24 -19.64
C LEU A 151 -13.38 13.99 -20.89
N ASN A 152 -12.33 13.21 -20.73
CA ASN A 152 -11.43 12.84 -21.82
C ASN A 152 -11.99 11.73 -22.73
N ASN A 153 -13.16 11.16 -22.45
CA ASN A 153 -13.74 10.00 -23.14
C ASN A 153 -12.78 8.79 -23.18
N GLU A 154 -12.06 8.53 -22.09
CA GLU A 154 -11.13 7.40 -22.03
C GLU A 154 -11.91 6.06 -22.07
N GLU A 155 -11.52 5.17 -22.98
CA GLU A 155 -12.26 3.92 -23.28
C GLU A 155 -12.46 3.00 -22.03
N HIS A 156 -11.48 3.00 -21.13
CA HIS A 156 -11.53 2.13 -19.95
C HIS A 156 -12.71 2.44 -19.03
N VAL A 157 -13.26 3.66 -19.06
CA VAL A 157 -14.40 4.07 -18.19
C VAL A 157 -15.61 3.15 -18.41
N ASN A 158 -15.83 2.69 -19.62
CA ASN A 158 -16.96 1.80 -19.97
C ASN A 158 -16.73 0.34 -19.54
N ARG A 159 -15.56 0.01 -19.01
CA ARG A 159 -15.16 -1.34 -18.63
C ARG A 159 -14.95 -1.50 -17.12
N ILE A 160 -15.05 -0.41 -16.35
CA ILE A 160 -14.90 -0.42 -14.90
C ILE A 160 -16.01 -1.26 -14.27
N ALA A 161 -15.65 -2.16 -13.33
CA ALA A 161 -16.58 -3.00 -12.59
C ALA A 161 -17.22 -2.25 -11.41
#